data_a41c4c15808d4e9ddda72aaeb8ece15a
#
_entry.id   a41c4c15808d4e9ddda72aaeb8ece15a
#
_cell.length_a   1.000
_cell.length_b   1.000
_cell.length_c   1.000
_cell.angle_alpha   90.00
_cell.angle_beta   90.00
_cell.angle_gamma   90.00
#
_symmetry.space_group_name_H-M   'P 1'
#
loop_
_entity.id
_entity.type
_entity.pdbx_description
1 polymer ?
#
loop_
_entity_poly.entity_id
_entity_poly.type
_entity_poly.pdbx_seq_one_letter_code
_entity_poly.pdbx_strand_id
1 'polypeptide(L)'
;ASVFEDGRQQTKEEILAERVPARAVLKTGASRAVKKAATAPNLLKEIRSSLLDSCYVLPKVISLLTAVGIIEMLIATYTPVFNWIGKLFEPLLVLLQVPNAAEIAPSLPVGIAEMFLPVLMIADKVGTLAVGARYMVVTVSMVQIIFFSETIVVMMSTKIPVSLKELIVCFFERTIVAIPISALFMHLLF
;
A
#
# COMPACT_ATOMS: atom_id res chain seq x y z
N ALA A 1 -0.47 11.61 14.29
CA ALA A 1 -0.74 11.43 15.73
C ALA A 1 -0.21 10.07 16.15
N SER A 2 0.51 10.02 17.29
CA SER A 2 0.91 8.73 17.87
C SER A 2 -0.26 8.16 18.67
N VAL A 3 -0.32 6.84 18.73
CA VAL A 3 -1.38 6.11 19.45
C VAL A 3 -0.72 5.33 20.58
N PHE A 4 -1.26 5.42 21.78
CA PHE A 4 -0.83 4.62 22.92
C PHE A 4 -1.27 3.14 22.77
N GLU A 5 -0.67 2.25 23.55
CA GLU A 5 -1.04 0.82 23.57
C GLU A 5 -2.51 0.57 23.94
N ASP A 6 -3.15 1.51 24.68
CA ASP A 6 -4.57 1.50 25.02
C ASP A 6 -5.50 1.99 23.89
N GLY A 7 -4.93 2.39 22.75
CA GLY A 7 -5.68 2.93 21.62
C GLY A 7 -6.06 4.41 21.75
N ARG A 8 -5.61 5.11 22.79
CA ARG A 8 -5.85 6.55 23.00
C ARG A 8 -4.88 7.37 22.13
N GLN A 9 -5.38 8.43 21.51
CA GLN A 9 -4.53 9.40 20.81
C GLN A 9 -3.81 10.30 21.80
N GLN A 10 -2.52 10.56 21.56
CA GLN A 10 -1.77 11.55 22.33
C GLN A 10 -2.30 12.97 22.08
N THR A 11 -2.43 13.75 23.13
CA THR A 11 -2.70 15.18 23.04
C THR A 11 -1.48 15.93 22.49
N LYS A 12 -1.72 17.11 21.89
CA LYS A 12 -0.61 17.96 21.37
C LYS A 12 0.40 18.31 22.47
N GLU A 13 -0.06 18.48 23.70
CA GLU A 13 0.77 18.80 24.86
C GLU A 13 1.68 17.62 25.24
N GLU A 14 1.16 16.40 25.22
CA GLU A 14 1.93 15.18 25.46
C GLU A 14 3.00 14.96 24.38
N ILE A 15 2.66 15.21 23.11
CA ILE A 15 3.62 15.13 21.99
C ILE A 15 4.72 16.17 22.11
N LEU A 16 4.39 17.38 22.58
CA LEU A 16 5.37 18.45 22.78
C LEU A 16 6.28 18.19 23.98
N ALA A 17 5.74 17.62 25.06
CA ALA A 17 6.50 17.24 26.25
C ALA A 17 7.49 16.09 25.99
N GLU A 18 7.18 15.19 25.06
CA GLU A 18 8.07 14.10 24.64
C GLU A 18 9.11 14.49 23.57
N ARG A 19 9.10 15.71 23.06
CA ARG A 19 10.06 16.14 22.04
C ARG A 19 11.48 16.10 22.57
N VAL A 20 12.26 15.20 22.03
CA VAL A 20 13.69 15.10 22.28
C VAL A 20 14.41 16.05 21.31
N PRO A 21 15.35 16.89 21.79
CA PRO A 21 16.13 17.75 20.90
C PRO A 21 16.89 16.92 19.87
N ALA A 22 16.97 17.40 18.62
CA ALA A 22 17.50 16.64 17.48
C ALA A 22 18.88 16.01 17.74
N ARG A 23 19.73 16.71 18.50
CA ARG A 23 21.07 16.22 18.89
C ARG A 23 21.05 15.02 19.86
N ALA A 24 19.96 14.84 20.61
CA ALA A 24 19.82 13.76 21.59
C ALA A 24 18.95 12.60 21.08
N VAL A 25 18.30 12.72 19.91
CA VAL A 25 17.38 11.72 19.35
C VAL A 25 18.02 10.34 19.23
N LEU A 26 19.21 10.26 18.63
CA LEU A 26 19.91 8.99 18.45
C LEU A 26 20.29 8.35 19.79
N LYS A 27 20.84 9.15 20.73
CA LYS A 27 21.23 8.64 22.05
C LYS A 27 20.03 8.18 22.88
N THR A 28 18.96 8.95 22.86
CA THR A 28 17.71 8.61 23.57
C THR A 28 17.02 7.41 22.91
N GLY A 29 17.00 7.35 21.59
CA GLY A 29 16.48 6.21 20.82
C GLY A 29 17.25 4.93 21.13
N ALA A 30 18.58 4.97 21.08
CA ALA A 30 19.43 3.83 21.42
C ALA A 30 19.23 3.37 22.87
N SER A 31 19.16 4.30 23.83
CA SER A 31 18.89 3.95 25.24
C SER A 31 17.51 3.32 25.44
N ARG A 32 16.46 3.82 24.77
CA ARG A 32 15.12 3.23 24.81
C ARG A 32 15.12 1.84 24.18
N ALA A 33 15.80 1.66 23.03
CA ALA A 33 15.94 0.37 22.37
C ALA A 33 16.64 -0.66 23.24
N VAL A 34 17.76 -0.31 23.88
CA VAL A 34 18.47 -1.21 24.79
C VAL A 34 17.62 -1.60 26.00
N LYS A 35 16.90 -0.63 26.60
CA LYS A 35 15.96 -0.94 27.70
C LYS A 35 14.87 -1.90 27.27
N LYS A 36 14.28 -1.68 26.08
CA LYS A 36 13.24 -2.58 25.55
C LYS A 36 13.81 -3.95 25.21
N ALA A 37 15.01 -4.04 24.65
CA ALA A 37 15.69 -5.30 24.39
C ALA A 37 16.03 -6.09 25.66
N ALA A 38 16.40 -5.39 26.73
CA ALA A 38 16.69 -6.04 28.03
C ALA A 38 15.44 -6.66 28.71
N THR A 39 14.24 -6.15 28.37
CA THR A 39 12.96 -6.69 28.87
C THR A 39 12.33 -7.68 27.89
N ALA A 40 12.95 -7.91 26.74
CA ALA A 40 12.44 -8.84 25.75
C ALA A 40 12.54 -10.29 26.23
N PRO A 41 11.51 -11.12 25.97
CA PRO A 41 11.57 -12.55 26.30
C PRO A 41 12.62 -13.27 25.46
N ASN A 42 12.95 -14.50 25.90
CA ASN A 42 13.94 -15.32 25.19
C ASN A 42 13.56 -15.47 23.71
N LEU A 43 14.51 -15.26 22.78
CA LEU A 43 14.29 -15.28 21.33
C LEU A 43 13.53 -16.53 20.86
N LEU A 44 13.88 -17.71 21.38
CA LEU A 44 13.18 -18.95 21.04
C LEU A 44 11.72 -18.97 21.50
N LYS A 45 11.44 -18.40 22.67
CA LYS A 45 10.07 -18.29 23.19
C LYS A 45 9.24 -17.32 22.35
N GLU A 46 9.85 -16.20 21.93
CA GLU A 46 9.20 -15.21 21.06
C GLU A 46 8.91 -15.78 19.68
N ILE A 47 9.87 -16.48 19.06
CA ILE A 47 9.68 -17.15 17.77
C ILE A 47 8.53 -18.16 17.85
N ARG A 48 8.51 -19.00 18.91
CA ARG A 48 7.43 -19.98 19.08
C ARG A 48 6.07 -19.31 19.26
N SER A 49 5.99 -18.28 20.09
CA SER A 49 4.76 -17.52 20.30
C SER A 49 4.27 -16.91 18.97
N SER A 50 5.16 -16.23 18.26
CA SER A 50 4.84 -15.60 16.96
C SER A 50 4.40 -16.62 15.92
N LEU A 51 5.00 -17.81 15.87
CA LEU A 51 4.57 -18.89 14.99
C LEU A 51 3.16 -19.38 15.31
N LEU A 52 2.86 -19.59 16.60
CA LEU A 52 1.53 -20.01 17.03
C LEU A 52 0.47 -18.93 16.72
N ASP A 53 0.78 -17.67 17.02
CA ASP A 53 -0.10 -16.55 16.72
C ASP A 53 -0.35 -16.42 15.21
N SER A 54 0.70 -16.62 14.40
CA SER A 54 0.59 -16.64 12.94
C SER A 54 -0.33 -17.76 12.44
N CYS A 55 -0.24 -18.97 13.02
CA CYS A 55 -1.13 -20.07 12.68
C CYS A 55 -2.60 -19.79 12.98
N TYR A 56 -2.92 -18.96 13.99
CA TYR A 56 -4.29 -18.54 14.28
C TYR A 56 -4.78 -17.41 13.36
N VAL A 57 -3.90 -16.51 12.96
CA VAL A 57 -4.24 -15.34 12.13
C VAL A 57 -4.31 -15.72 10.65
N LEU A 58 -3.39 -16.57 10.19
CA LEU A 58 -3.24 -16.95 8.78
C LEU A 58 -4.54 -17.43 8.10
N PRO A 59 -5.33 -18.36 8.68
CA PRO A 59 -6.55 -18.83 8.06
C PRO A 59 -7.60 -17.72 7.89
N LYS A 60 -7.68 -16.79 8.85
CA LYS A 60 -8.61 -15.64 8.78
C LYS A 60 -8.22 -14.69 7.66
N VAL A 61 -6.92 -14.39 7.57
CA VAL A 61 -6.38 -13.52 6.51
C VAL A 61 -6.58 -14.16 5.13
N ILE A 62 -6.25 -15.44 4.96
CA ILE A 62 -6.42 -16.15 3.68
C ILE A 62 -7.90 -16.18 3.26
N SER A 63 -8.83 -16.48 4.18
CA SER A 63 -10.25 -16.50 3.88
C SER A 63 -10.76 -15.13 3.41
N LEU A 64 -10.30 -14.08 4.07
CA LEU A 64 -10.68 -12.71 3.74
C LEU A 64 -10.08 -12.26 2.41
N LEU A 65 -8.78 -12.52 2.20
CA LEU A 65 -8.09 -12.25 0.93
C LEU A 65 -8.80 -12.93 -0.24
N THR A 66 -9.15 -14.21 -0.07
CA THR A 66 -9.85 -14.97 -1.12
C THR A 66 -11.22 -14.39 -1.40
N ALA A 67 -12.01 -14.08 -0.38
CA ALA A 67 -13.35 -13.52 -0.55
C ALA A 67 -13.31 -12.15 -1.23
N VAL A 68 -12.45 -11.26 -0.76
CA VAL A 68 -12.28 -9.91 -1.33
C VAL A 68 -11.74 -10.02 -2.75
N GLY A 69 -10.69 -10.80 -2.99
CA GLY A 69 -10.08 -10.96 -4.31
C GLY A 69 -11.05 -11.53 -5.36
N ILE A 70 -11.93 -12.48 -4.98
CA ILE A 70 -12.97 -12.99 -5.90
C ILE A 70 -13.97 -11.89 -6.26
N ILE A 71 -14.45 -11.12 -5.28
CA ILE A 71 -15.41 -10.02 -5.52
C ILE A 71 -14.77 -8.97 -6.43
N GLU A 72 -13.54 -8.60 -6.17
CA GLU A 72 -12.79 -7.61 -6.95
C GLU A 72 -12.55 -8.08 -8.39
N MET A 73 -12.15 -9.34 -8.57
CA MET A 73 -11.97 -9.94 -9.89
C MET A 73 -13.28 -9.95 -10.68
N LEU A 74 -14.40 -10.25 -10.02
CA LEU A 74 -15.73 -10.19 -10.64
C LEU A 74 -16.07 -8.75 -11.07
N ILE A 75 -15.83 -7.76 -10.22
CA ILE A 75 -16.04 -6.35 -10.56
C ILE A 75 -15.14 -5.94 -11.74
N ALA A 76 -13.87 -6.29 -11.71
CA ALA A 76 -12.93 -5.96 -12.77
C ALA A 76 -13.27 -6.58 -14.12
N THR A 77 -13.78 -7.82 -14.10
CA THR A 77 -14.08 -8.59 -15.31
C THR A 77 -15.44 -8.24 -15.89
N TYR A 78 -16.46 -8.08 -15.05
CA TYR A 78 -17.86 -7.96 -15.51
C TYR A 78 -18.41 -6.54 -15.48
N THR A 79 -17.67 -5.56 -14.94
CA THR A 79 -18.14 -4.18 -14.90
C THR A 79 -17.13 -3.20 -15.54
N PRO A 80 -17.60 -2.13 -16.19
CA PRO A 80 -16.73 -1.13 -16.78
C PRO A 80 -16.18 -0.09 -15.79
N VAL A 81 -16.36 -0.31 -14.48
CA VAL A 81 -16.02 0.67 -13.43
C VAL A 81 -14.56 1.10 -13.51
N PHE A 82 -13.63 0.14 -13.63
CA PHE A 82 -12.21 0.45 -13.72
C PHE A 82 -11.83 1.13 -15.05
N ASN A 83 -12.56 0.83 -16.13
CA ASN A 83 -12.39 1.55 -17.39
C ASN A 83 -12.81 3.03 -17.26
N TRP A 84 -13.89 3.32 -16.54
CA TRP A 84 -14.32 4.71 -16.32
C TRP A 84 -13.34 5.47 -15.43
N ILE A 85 -12.89 4.85 -14.33
CA ILE A 85 -11.89 5.47 -13.46
C ILE A 85 -10.55 5.61 -14.20
N GLY A 86 -10.18 4.63 -15.03
CA GLY A 86 -8.97 4.67 -15.86
C GLY A 86 -8.92 5.88 -16.81
N LYS A 87 -10.07 6.27 -17.38
CA LYS A 87 -10.16 7.49 -18.21
C LYS A 87 -9.76 8.77 -17.48
N LEU A 88 -9.83 8.77 -16.14
CA LEU A 88 -9.35 9.89 -15.34
C LEU A 88 -7.83 9.97 -15.32
N PHE A 89 -7.16 8.82 -15.37
CA PHE A 89 -5.69 8.75 -15.38
C PHE A 89 -5.09 8.87 -16.79
N GLU A 90 -5.86 8.56 -17.83
CA GLU A 90 -5.40 8.62 -19.23
C GLU A 90 -4.80 9.98 -19.60
N PRO A 91 -5.45 11.15 -19.36
CA PRO A 91 -4.88 12.43 -19.72
C PRO A 91 -3.56 12.73 -19.01
N LEU A 92 -3.40 12.27 -17.77
CA LEU A 92 -2.15 12.40 -17.02
C LEU A 92 -1.03 11.58 -17.67
N LEU A 93 -1.32 10.34 -18.07
CA LEU A 93 -0.35 9.49 -18.75
C LEU A 93 0.05 10.04 -20.12
N VAL A 94 -0.91 10.58 -20.88
CA VAL A 94 -0.66 11.23 -22.17
C VAL A 94 0.19 12.48 -21.98
N LEU A 95 -0.09 13.32 -20.99
CA LEU A 95 0.70 14.50 -20.65
C LEU A 95 2.16 14.13 -20.32
N LEU A 96 2.35 13.02 -19.66
CA LEU A 96 3.68 12.49 -19.29
C LEU A 96 4.33 11.67 -20.41
N GLN A 97 3.73 11.66 -21.62
CA GLN A 97 4.24 10.94 -22.80
C GLN A 97 4.50 9.45 -22.56
N VAL A 98 3.66 8.84 -21.71
CA VAL A 98 3.75 7.40 -21.44
C VAL A 98 3.24 6.62 -22.66
N PRO A 99 4.02 5.68 -23.21
CA PRO A 99 3.56 4.89 -24.35
C PRO A 99 2.35 4.02 -23.97
N ASN A 100 1.46 3.76 -24.93
CA ASN A 100 0.25 2.97 -24.74
C ASN A 100 -0.65 3.47 -23.58
N ALA A 101 -0.69 4.78 -23.33
CA ALA A 101 -1.41 5.39 -22.21
C ALA A 101 -2.87 4.91 -22.10
N ALA A 102 -3.62 4.92 -23.21
CA ALA A 102 -5.02 4.50 -23.26
C ALA A 102 -5.23 3.01 -22.89
N GLU A 103 -4.25 2.16 -23.25
CA GLU A 103 -4.32 0.72 -22.96
C GLU A 103 -4.01 0.37 -21.51
N ILE A 104 -3.11 1.12 -20.86
CA ILE A 104 -2.69 0.86 -19.49
C ILE A 104 -3.47 1.66 -18.45
N ALA A 105 -4.09 2.79 -18.82
CA ALA A 105 -4.84 3.63 -17.90
C ALA A 105 -5.92 2.88 -17.10
N PRO A 106 -6.71 1.95 -17.67
CA PRO A 106 -7.70 1.19 -16.93
C PRO A 106 -7.10 0.26 -15.86
N SER A 107 -5.86 -0.17 -16.00
CA SER A 107 -5.23 -1.07 -15.04
C SER A 107 -4.79 -0.36 -13.76
N LEU A 108 -4.42 0.91 -13.81
CA LEU A 108 -3.87 1.62 -12.65
C LEU A 108 -4.84 1.72 -11.46
N PRO A 109 -6.12 2.08 -11.62
CA PRO A 109 -7.06 2.15 -10.49
C PRO A 109 -7.41 0.78 -9.91
N VAL A 110 -7.20 -0.30 -10.66
CA VAL A 110 -7.47 -1.66 -10.20
C VAL A 110 -6.54 -2.07 -9.06
N GLY A 111 -5.39 -1.41 -8.94
CA GLY A 111 -4.46 -1.59 -7.81
C GLY A 111 -5.06 -1.29 -6.43
N ILE A 112 -6.22 -0.58 -6.35
CA ILE A 112 -6.94 -0.41 -5.09
C ILE A 112 -7.55 -1.72 -4.60
N ALA A 113 -7.89 -2.59 -5.51
CA ALA A 113 -8.46 -3.89 -5.24
C ALA A 113 -7.37 -4.85 -4.74
N GLU A 114 -6.34 -5.05 -5.57
CA GLU A 114 -5.21 -5.91 -5.28
C GLU A 114 -4.01 -5.48 -6.15
N MET A 115 -2.81 -5.50 -5.59
CA MET A 115 -1.63 -4.94 -6.25
C MET A 115 -1.17 -5.73 -7.49
N PHE A 116 -1.50 -7.01 -7.61
CA PHE A 116 -1.15 -7.82 -8.78
C PHE A 116 -2.13 -7.67 -9.95
N LEU A 117 -3.37 -7.27 -9.69
CA LEU A 117 -4.40 -7.15 -10.72
C LEU A 117 -4.03 -6.20 -11.87
N PRO A 118 -3.40 -5.03 -11.65
CA PRO A 118 -2.95 -4.18 -12.73
C PRO A 118 -2.04 -4.89 -13.73
N VAL A 119 -1.13 -5.72 -13.23
CA VAL A 119 -0.20 -6.50 -14.05
C VAL A 119 -0.91 -7.62 -14.78
N LEU A 120 -1.84 -8.31 -14.12
CA LEU A 120 -2.65 -9.37 -14.74
C LEU A 120 -3.53 -8.82 -15.87
N MET A 121 -4.10 -7.63 -15.71
CA MET A 121 -4.93 -7.00 -16.75
C MET A 121 -4.19 -6.71 -18.06
N ILE A 122 -2.88 -6.51 -17.99
CA ILE A 122 -2.06 -6.28 -19.18
C ILE A 122 -1.31 -7.53 -19.66
N ALA A 123 -1.41 -8.64 -18.94
CA ALA A 123 -0.64 -9.86 -19.21
C ALA A 123 -0.83 -10.38 -20.64
N ASP A 124 -2.06 -10.42 -21.12
CA ASP A 124 -2.38 -10.88 -22.49
C ASP A 124 -1.84 -9.94 -23.58
N LYS A 125 -1.55 -8.68 -23.25
CA LYS A 125 -1.09 -7.64 -24.16
C LYS A 125 0.41 -7.35 -24.06
N VAL A 126 1.13 -8.09 -23.22
CA VAL A 126 2.56 -7.83 -22.97
C VAL A 126 3.39 -7.78 -24.26
N GLY A 127 3.06 -8.61 -25.25
CA GLY A 127 3.79 -8.64 -26.55
C GLY A 127 3.61 -7.38 -27.40
N THR A 128 2.50 -6.64 -27.23
CA THR A 128 2.17 -5.44 -28.02
C THR A 128 2.48 -4.14 -27.28
N LEU A 129 2.58 -4.19 -25.96
CA LEU A 129 2.88 -3.03 -25.13
C LEU A 129 4.38 -2.68 -25.15
N ALA A 130 4.69 -1.41 -25.28
CA ALA A 130 6.05 -0.90 -25.12
C ALA A 130 6.62 -1.25 -23.74
N VAL A 131 7.94 -1.38 -23.64
CA VAL A 131 8.64 -1.69 -22.38
C VAL A 131 8.35 -0.65 -21.32
N GLY A 132 8.32 0.64 -21.69
CA GLY A 132 7.98 1.74 -20.79
C GLY A 132 6.57 1.64 -20.22
N ALA A 133 5.57 1.22 -21.03
CA ALA A 133 4.20 1.00 -20.56
C ALA A 133 4.13 -0.11 -19.51
N ARG A 134 4.79 -1.24 -19.76
CA ARG A 134 4.88 -2.36 -18.81
C ARG A 134 5.58 -1.95 -17.51
N TYR A 135 6.68 -1.22 -17.62
CA TYR A 135 7.39 -0.65 -16.48
C TYR A 135 6.47 0.25 -15.64
N MET A 136 5.70 1.13 -16.28
CA MET A 136 4.76 2.02 -15.58
C MET A 136 3.72 1.25 -14.77
N VAL A 137 3.07 0.24 -15.37
CA VAL A 137 2.05 -0.55 -14.65
C VAL A 137 2.66 -1.28 -13.46
N VAL A 138 3.80 -1.95 -13.64
CA VAL A 138 4.46 -2.69 -12.56
C VAL A 138 4.91 -1.75 -11.44
N THR A 139 5.58 -0.64 -11.78
CA THR A 139 6.12 0.27 -10.77
C THR A 139 5.03 0.97 -9.99
N VAL A 140 3.98 1.46 -10.67
CA VAL A 140 2.86 2.13 -10.01
C VAL A 140 2.10 1.14 -9.13
N SER A 141 1.83 -0.08 -9.59
CA SER A 141 1.13 -1.09 -8.78
C SER A 141 1.91 -1.44 -7.50
N MET A 142 3.23 -1.58 -7.58
CA MET A 142 4.07 -1.86 -6.41
C MET A 142 4.11 -0.69 -5.42
N VAL A 143 4.01 0.55 -5.89
CA VAL A 143 3.99 1.73 -5.01
C VAL A 143 2.63 1.93 -4.35
N GLN A 144 1.56 1.45 -4.95
CA GLN A 144 0.18 1.64 -4.48
C GLN A 144 -0.19 0.89 -3.18
N ILE A 145 0.64 0.29 -2.45
CA ILE A 145 0.50 -0.58 -1.26
C ILE A 145 -0.77 -0.44 -0.38
N ILE A 146 -1.71 0.43 -0.70
CA ILE A 146 -3.01 0.59 -0.01
C ILE A 146 -4.08 -0.08 -0.86
N PHE A 147 -4.39 -1.33 -0.60
CA PHE A 147 -5.37 -2.11 -1.35
C PHE A 147 -6.34 -2.87 -0.43
N PHE A 148 -7.52 -3.19 -0.95
CA PHE A 148 -8.62 -3.77 -0.16
C PHE A 148 -8.32 -5.17 0.33
N SER A 149 -7.64 -5.99 -0.47
CA SER A 149 -7.44 -7.40 -0.15
C SER A 149 -6.66 -7.63 1.15
N GLU A 150 -5.74 -6.74 1.51
CA GLU A 150 -4.91 -6.92 2.71
C GLU A 150 -4.76 -5.64 3.52
N THR A 151 -4.15 -4.60 2.96
CA THR A 151 -3.71 -3.42 3.72
C THR A 151 -4.88 -2.69 4.38
N ILE A 152 -5.96 -2.43 3.64
CA ILE A 152 -7.14 -1.72 4.16
C ILE A 152 -7.79 -2.54 5.27
N VAL A 153 -7.95 -3.84 5.04
CA VAL A 153 -8.56 -4.74 6.03
C VAL A 153 -7.71 -4.84 7.30
N VAL A 154 -6.40 -5.01 7.17
CA VAL A 154 -5.49 -5.05 8.32
C VAL A 154 -5.52 -3.73 9.09
N MET A 155 -5.44 -2.59 8.40
CA MET A 155 -5.50 -1.28 9.04
C MET A 155 -6.84 -1.04 9.76
N MET A 156 -7.95 -1.43 9.15
CA MET A 156 -9.29 -1.32 9.76
C MET A 156 -9.49 -2.26 10.94
N SER A 157 -8.80 -3.40 10.98
CA SER A 157 -8.85 -4.36 12.09
C SER A 157 -7.95 -3.98 13.27
N THR A 158 -7.04 -3.04 13.07
CA THR A 158 -6.15 -2.53 14.11
C THR A 158 -6.76 -1.34 14.85
N LYS A 159 -6.20 -1.00 16.01
CA LYS A 159 -6.62 0.20 16.79
C LYS A 159 -6.07 1.51 16.22
N ILE A 160 -5.61 1.54 14.97
CA ILE A 160 -5.13 2.75 14.32
C ILE A 160 -6.33 3.63 13.98
N PRO A 161 -6.35 4.90 14.37
CA PRO A 161 -7.47 5.80 14.12
C PRO A 161 -7.44 6.33 12.67
N VAL A 162 -7.66 5.44 11.72
CA VAL A 162 -7.71 5.75 10.28
C VAL A 162 -9.05 5.26 9.74
N SER A 163 -9.78 6.11 9.05
CA SER A 163 -11.05 5.76 8.42
C SER A 163 -10.84 5.19 7.02
N LEU A 164 -11.79 4.38 6.56
CA LEU A 164 -11.79 3.86 5.19
C LEU A 164 -11.69 4.97 4.14
N LYS A 165 -12.38 6.10 4.38
CA LYS A 165 -12.34 7.26 3.46
C LYS A 165 -10.93 7.83 3.33
N GLU A 166 -10.22 7.98 4.45
CA GLU A 166 -8.83 8.47 4.46
C GLU A 166 -7.90 7.51 3.71
N LEU A 167 -8.09 6.20 3.86
CA LEU A 167 -7.28 5.21 3.13
C LEU A 167 -7.51 5.28 1.62
N ILE A 168 -8.77 5.44 1.18
CA ILE A 168 -9.11 5.63 -0.24
C ILE A 168 -8.49 6.93 -0.78
N VAL A 169 -8.59 8.03 -0.05
CA VAL A 169 -7.96 9.30 -0.45
C VAL A 169 -6.46 9.14 -0.55
N CYS A 170 -5.81 8.54 0.45
CA CYS A 170 -4.38 8.25 0.42
C CYS A 170 -3.96 7.38 -0.78
N PHE A 171 -4.78 6.40 -1.18
CA PHE A 171 -4.51 5.60 -2.38
C PHE A 171 -4.45 6.49 -3.63
N PHE A 172 -5.45 7.35 -3.84
CA PHE A 172 -5.47 8.25 -4.99
C PHE A 172 -4.34 9.27 -4.95
N GLU A 173 -4.07 9.88 -3.79
CA GLU A 173 -2.94 10.81 -3.62
C GLU A 173 -1.61 10.15 -3.98
N ARG A 174 -1.36 8.94 -3.45
CA ARG A 174 -0.16 8.17 -3.79
C ARG A 174 -0.07 7.85 -5.27
N THR A 175 -1.18 7.44 -5.88
CA THR A 175 -1.22 7.11 -7.30
C THR A 175 -0.90 8.33 -8.15
N ILE A 176 -1.50 9.49 -7.86
CA ILE A 176 -1.25 10.75 -8.57
C ILE A 176 0.22 11.19 -8.45
N VAL A 177 0.85 10.98 -7.29
CA VAL A 177 2.28 11.32 -7.08
C VAL A 177 3.19 10.26 -7.69
N ALA A 178 2.83 8.98 -7.62
CA ALA A 178 3.65 7.89 -8.13
C ALA A 178 3.76 7.91 -9.68
N ILE A 179 2.69 8.27 -10.37
CA ILE A 179 2.66 8.30 -11.84
C ILE A 179 3.75 9.23 -12.42
N PRO A 180 3.86 10.53 -12.04
CA PRO A 180 4.90 11.40 -12.58
C PRO A 180 6.32 10.95 -12.23
N ILE A 181 6.52 10.46 -11.00
CA ILE A 181 7.83 9.96 -10.57
C ILE A 181 8.22 8.73 -11.38
N SER A 182 7.31 7.77 -11.53
CA SER A 182 7.55 6.57 -12.35
C SER A 182 7.77 6.92 -13.82
N ALA A 183 7.05 7.89 -14.37
CA ALA A 183 7.25 8.36 -15.74
C ALA A 183 8.62 9.01 -15.93
N LEU A 184 9.10 9.78 -14.96
CA LEU A 184 10.46 10.34 -14.98
C LEU A 184 11.50 9.23 -15.07
N PHE A 185 11.40 8.21 -14.23
CA PHE A 185 12.32 7.06 -14.28
C PHE A 185 12.17 6.24 -15.55
N MET A 186 10.94 6.08 -16.07
CA MET A 186 10.70 5.43 -17.35
C MET A 186 11.47 6.13 -18.48
N HIS A 187 11.40 7.46 -18.58
CA HIS A 187 12.11 8.23 -19.60
C HIS A 187 13.65 8.27 -19.40
N LEU A 188 14.11 7.98 -18.20
CA LEU A 188 15.55 7.88 -17.93
C LEU A 188 16.12 6.50 -18.29
N LEU A 189 15.29 5.47 -18.25
CA LEU A 189 15.72 4.07 -18.42
C LEU A 189 15.47 3.53 -19.84
N PHE A 190 14.48 4.07 -20.51
CA PHE A 190 13.97 3.61 -21.82
C PHE A 190 13.77 4.76 -22.79
#